data_203478833a2b0f5f28c5a76bbaa6976c
#
_entry.id   203478833a2b0f5f28c5a76bbaa6976c
#
_cell.length_a   1.000
_cell.length_b   1.000
_cell.length_c   1.000
_cell.angle_alpha   90.00
_cell.angle_beta   90.00
_cell.angle_gamma   90.00
#
_symmetry.space_group_name_H-M   'P 1'
#
loop_
_entity.id
_entity.type
_entity.pdbx_description
1 polymer ?
#
loop_
_entity_poly.entity_id
_entity_poly.type
_entity_poly.pdbx_seq_one_letter_code
_entity_poly.pdbx_strand_id
1 'polypeptide(L)'
;LVDFVEYLNEGFEPLHDKIISFSDQTKDSEIEVALQWKNEDDVTVKSFANNIHTLEGGTHEEGLRTAVTKAINDFAKKRNLHSDISLTGDDIREGMTGVVSVRVKEPQFEGQTKTKLGNTEMKSKVQVLINEEFPKWLSKNTKEGRAIVERCAVAAKARMSAKKARELTKRKSILETSGLPGKLADCSSTDPTESELFIVEGDSAAGPAKQARDSRVQAILPIRGKIINVQKVT
;
A
#
# COMPACT_ATOMS: atom_id res chain seq x y z
N LEU A 1 3.69 2.48 -27.38
CA LEU A 1 3.14 2.70 -26.04
C LEU A 1 3.87 3.83 -25.28
N VAL A 2 5.16 4.05 -25.57
CA VAL A 2 5.95 5.12 -24.92
C VAL A 2 5.26 6.46 -25.08
N ASP A 3 4.97 6.89 -26.30
CA ASP A 3 4.31 8.18 -26.60
C ASP A 3 2.93 8.29 -25.90
N PHE A 4 2.27 7.16 -25.68
CA PHE A 4 0.99 7.14 -24.98
C PHE A 4 1.15 7.35 -23.47
N VAL A 5 2.21 6.81 -22.86
CA VAL A 5 2.55 7.10 -21.46
C VAL A 5 2.97 8.56 -21.30
N GLU A 6 3.74 9.12 -22.25
CA GLU A 6 4.09 10.55 -22.28
C GLU A 6 2.82 11.41 -22.31
N TYR A 7 1.89 11.10 -23.20
CA TYR A 7 0.61 11.81 -23.30
C TYR A 7 -0.21 11.70 -21.99
N LEU A 8 -0.27 10.53 -21.37
CA LEU A 8 -1.00 10.32 -20.11
C LEU A 8 -0.36 11.09 -18.94
N ASN A 9 0.93 11.38 -19.02
CA ASN A 9 1.68 12.10 -18.01
C ASN A 9 1.89 13.58 -18.37
N GLU A 10 1.28 14.07 -19.42
CA GLU A 10 1.37 15.48 -19.80
C GLU A 10 0.86 16.40 -18.67
N GLY A 11 1.68 17.36 -18.27
CA GLY A 11 1.39 18.27 -17.16
C GLY A 11 1.76 17.76 -15.77
N PHE A 12 2.27 16.54 -15.64
CA PHE A 12 2.77 15.99 -14.38
C PHE A 12 4.30 15.92 -14.37
N GLU A 13 4.88 16.05 -13.17
CA GLU A 13 6.32 15.90 -12.99
C GLU A 13 6.71 14.42 -12.89
N PRO A 14 7.50 13.89 -13.84
CA PRO A 14 7.92 12.50 -13.79
C PRO A 14 8.98 12.28 -12.69
N LEU A 15 8.92 11.15 -12.02
CA LEU A 15 9.92 10.74 -11.04
C LEU A 15 11.25 10.34 -11.70
N HIS A 16 11.21 9.96 -12.96
CA HIS A 16 12.34 9.62 -13.82
C HIS A 16 12.04 9.93 -15.27
N ASP A 17 13.04 10.44 -16.01
CA ASP A 17 12.87 10.94 -17.38
C ASP A 17 12.51 9.84 -18.39
N LYS A 18 13.15 8.68 -18.27
CA LYS A 18 12.99 7.60 -19.25
C LYS A 18 11.77 6.74 -18.94
N ILE A 19 10.87 6.62 -19.90
CA ILE A 19 9.80 5.63 -19.83
C ILE A 19 10.39 4.22 -19.95
N ILE A 20 9.99 3.35 -19.06
CA ILE A 20 10.38 1.95 -19.02
C ILE A 20 9.51 1.20 -20.01
N SER A 21 10.09 0.55 -21.01
CA SER A 21 9.32 -0.20 -22.00
C SER A 21 9.93 -1.58 -22.25
N PHE A 22 9.06 -2.56 -22.41
CA PHE A 22 9.40 -3.95 -22.74
C PHE A 22 8.43 -4.47 -23.78
N SER A 23 8.93 -5.34 -24.66
CA SER A 23 8.11 -6.04 -25.64
C SER A 23 8.58 -7.47 -25.82
N ASP A 24 7.64 -8.36 -26.07
CA ASP A 24 7.91 -9.75 -26.48
C ASP A 24 6.94 -10.15 -27.58
N GLN A 25 7.45 -10.86 -28.56
CA GLN A 25 6.68 -11.33 -29.69
C GLN A 25 6.93 -12.82 -29.94
N THR A 26 5.86 -13.57 -29.88
CA THR A 26 5.84 -15.00 -30.20
C THR A 26 4.95 -15.25 -31.44
N LYS A 27 4.88 -16.50 -31.90
CA LYS A 27 4.00 -16.86 -33.03
C LYS A 27 2.51 -16.63 -32.72
N ASP A 28 2.13 -16.68 -31.45
CA ASP A 28 0.73 -16.70 -31.03
C ASP A 28 0.31 -15.46 -30.21
N SER A 29 1.26 -14.65 -29.81
CA SER A 29 0.98 -13.44 -29.02
C SER A 29 2.08 -12.40 -29.13
N GLU A 30 1.70 -11.14 -29.04
CA GLU A 30 2.58 -9.99 -28.89
C GLU A 30 2.21 -9.25 -27.61
N ILE A 31 3.20 -8.85 -26.84
CA ILE A 31 3.04 -8.17 -25.56
C ILE A 31 3.90 -6.93 -25.56
N GLU A 32 3.31 -5.80 -25.26
CA GLU A 32 4.02 -4.54 -25.05
C GLU A 32 3.62 -3.96 -23.69
N VAL A 33 4.60 -3.46 -22.96
CA VAL A 33 4.41 -2.82 -21.66
C VAL A 33 5.19 -1.51 -21.65
N ALA A 34 4.57 -0.44 -21.11
CA ALA A 34 5.26 0.81 -20.83
C ALA A 34 4.87 1.32 -19.44
N LEU A 35 5.86 1.81 -18.67
CA LEU A 35 5.71 2.22 -17.27
C LEU A 35 6.47 3.52 -17.02
N GLN A 36 5.91 4.39 -16.19
CA GLN A 36 6.60 5.54 -15.61
C GLN A 36 5.98 5.89 -14.26
N TRP A 37 6.78 6.33 -13.31
CA TRP A 37 6.30 6.90 -12.05
C TRP A 37 6.37 8.42 -12.09
N LYS A 38 5.42 9.07 -11.44
CA LYS A 38 5.31 10.53 -11.27
C LYS A 38 5.21 10.89 -9.79
N ASN A 39 5.36 12.17 -9.47
CA ASN A 39 5.30 12.66 -8.09
C ASN A 39 3.88 12.71 -7.51
N GLU A 40 2.87 12.53 -8.34
CA GLU A 40 1.46 12.48 -7.94
C GLU A 40 1.09 11.12 -7.31
N ASP A 41 -0.02 11.08 -6.54
CA ASP A 41 -0.45 9.86 -5.84
C ASP A 41 -1.35 8.96 -6.69
N ASP A 42 -1.96 9.51 -7.76
CA ASP A 42 -2.90 8.77 -8.58
C ASP A 42 -2.24 7.66 -9.40
N VAL A 43 -2.97 6.57 -9.53
CA VAL A 43 -2.56 5.39 -10.30
C VAL A 43 -3.32 5.36 -11.63
N THR A 44 -2.60 5.40 -12.73
CA THR A 44 -3.18 5.30 -14.06
C THR A 44 -2.72 4.00 -14.71
N VAL A 45 -3.61 3.02 -14.88
CA VAL A 45 -3.31 1.80 -15.63
C VAL A 45 -4.29 1.69 -16.79
N LYS A 46 -3.75 1.54 -17.99
CA LYS A 46 -4.51 1.30 -19.23
C LYS A 46 -4.12 -0.04 -19.82
N SER A 47 -5.10 -0.86 -20.12
CA SER A 47 -4.88 -2.20 -20.65
C SER A 47 -5.65 -2.40 -21.96
N PHE A 48 -4.99 -3.05 -22.91
CA PHE A 48 -5.53 -3.28 -24.25
C PHE A 48 -5.35 -4.74 -24.66
N ALA A 49 -6.36 -5.28 -25.33
CA ALA A 49 -6.29 -6.59 -25.95
C ALA A 49 -6.77 -6.48 -27.40
N ASN A 50 -5.92 -6.85 -28.38
CA ASN A 50 -6.17 -6.70 -29.81
C ASN A 50 -6.67 -5.28 -30.18
N ASN A 51 -6.02 -4.25 -29.65
CA ASN A 51 -6.33 -2.83 -29.80
C ASN A 51 -7.67 -2.38 -29.16
N ILE A 52 -8.33 -3.25 -28.42
CA ILE A 52 -9.56 -2.92 -27.68
C ILE A 52 -9.16 -2.51 -26.26
N HIS A 53 -9.60 -1.35 -25.79
CA HIS A 53 -9.39 -0.91 -24.42
C HIS A 53 -10.22 -1.76 -23.45
N THR A 54 -9.55 -2.50 -22.58
CA THR A 54 -10.18 -3.34 -21.56
C THR A 54 -10.40 -2.53 -20.29
N LEU A 55 -11.52 -1.82 -20.22
CA LEU A 55 -11.86 -0.90 -19.13
C LEU A 55 -11.87 -1.57 -17.74
N GLU A 56 -12.25 -2.86 -17.69
CA GLU A 56 -12.27 -3.66 -16.47
C GLU A 56 -10.99 -4.51 -16.31
N GLY A 57 -9.97 -4.22 -17.11
CA GLY A 57 -8.67 -4.91 -17.06
C GLY A 57 -8.74 -6.33 -17.62
N GLY A 58 -8.24 -7.27 -16.84
CA GLY A 58 -8.18 -8.69 -17.19
C GLY A 58 -6.85 -9.31 -16.82
N THR A 59 -6.63 -10.53 -17.28
CA THR A 59 -5.48 -11.37 -16.92
C THR A 59 -4.13 -10.73 -17.25
N HIS A 60 -4.01 -9.98 -18.35
CA HIS A 60 -2.79 -9.27 -18.74
C HIS A 60 -2.46 -8.12 -17.79
N GLU A 61 -3.48 -7.35 -17.35
CA GLU A 61 -3.30 -6.30 -16.34
C GLU A 61 -2.96 -6.87 -14.97
N GLU A 62 -3.59 -7.97 -14.56
CA GLU A 62 -3.22 -8.68 -13.34
C GLU A 62 -1.78 -9.16 -13.38
N GLY A 63 -1.33 -9.64 -14.54
CA GLY A 63 0.06 -10.03 -14.79
C GLY A 63 1.03 -8.87 -14.57
N LEU A 64 0.72 -7.71 -15.16
CA LEU A 64 1.47 -6.46 -14.99
C LEU A 64 1.57 -6.08 -13.51
N ARG A 65 0.43 -5.94 -12.83
CA ARG A 65 0.36 -5.51 -11.42
C ARG A 65 1.17 -6.44 -10.50
N THR A 66 1.05 -7.74 -10.70
CA THR A 66 1.75 -8.74 -9.89
C THR A 66 3.25 -8.72 -10.13
N ALA A 67 3.69 -8.67 -11.39
CA ALA A 67 5.10 -8.72 -11.74
C ALA A 67 5.84 -7.44 -11.35
N VAL A 68 5.24 -6.26 -11.54
CA VAL A 68 5.81 -4.98 -11.08
C VAL A 68 5.98 -4.98 -9.57
N THR A 69 4.95 -5.43 -8.84
CA THR A 69 5.02 -5.53 -7.37
C THR A 69 6.17 -6.43 -6.92
N LYS A 70 6.33 -7.58 -7.55
CA LYS A 70 7.42 -8.50 -7.25
C LYS A 70 8.80 -7.89 -7.55
N ALA A 71 8.98 -7.34 -8.74
CA ALA A 71 10.27 -6.81 -9.19
C ALA A 71 10.77 -5.67 -8.29
N ILE A 72 9.90 -4.74 -7.89
CA ILE A 72 10.25 -3.64 -6.98
C ILE A 72 10.60 -4.16 -5.58
N ASN A 73 9.81 -5.09 -5.03
CA ASN A 73 10.11 -5.69 -3.73
C ASN A 73 11.45 -6.44 -3.74
N ASP A 74 11.72 -7.22 -4.79
CA ASP A 74 12.98 -7.97 -4.93
C ASP A 74 14.18 -7.01 -5.08
N PHE A 75 14.01 -5.91 -5.82
CA PHE A 75 15.04 -4.88 -5.94
C PHE A 75 15.31 -4.18 -4.60
N ALA A 76 14.25 -3.77 -3.87
CA ALA A 76 14.37 -3.15 -2.56
C ALA A 76 15.11 -4.06 -1.57
N LYS A 77 14.72 -5.35 -1.48
CA LYS A 77 15.38 -6.35 -0.64
C LYS A 77 16.85 -6.55 -1.02
N LYS A 78 17.16 -6.72 -2.30
CA LYS A 78 18.52 -6.95 -2.79
C LYS A 78 19.45 -5.76 -2.48
N ARG A 79 18.92 -4.56 -2.37
CA ARG A 79 19.65 -3.33 -2.10
C ARG A 79 19.57 -2.88 -0.65
N ASN A 80 18.90 -3.64 0.23
CA ASN A 80 18.63 -3.28 1.63
C ASN A 80 17.96 -1.90 1.78
N LEU A 81 17.05 -1.55 0.86
CA LEU A 81 16.29 -0.31 0.90
C LEU A 81 15.01 -0.53 1.73
N HIS A 82 14.84 0.29 2.78
CA HIS A 82 13.64 0.26 3.63
C HIS A 82 13.25 -1.15 4.13
N SER A 83 14.24 -1.91 4.63
CA SER A 83 14.05 -3.30 5.10
C SER A 83 13.06 -3.43 6.27
N ASP A 84 12.79 -2.35 6.98
CA ASP A 84 11.83 -2.21 8.07
C ASP A 84 10.38 -1.98 7.59
N ILE A 85 10.17 -1.75 6.29
CA ILE A 85 8.87 -1.40 5.70
C ILE A 85 8.43 -2.50 4.73
N SER A 86 7.23 -3.05 4.95
CA SER A 86 6.59 -3.96 4.00
C SER A 86 5.82 -3.17 2.95
N LEU A 87 6.32 -3.15 1.70
CA LEU A 87 5.66 -2.52 0.56
C LEU A 87 4.55 -3.42 0.03
N THR A 88 3.34 -2.91 -0.02
CA THR A 88 2.19 -3.57 -0.66
C THR A 88 2.12 -3.25 -2.15
N GLY A 89 1.31 -3.99 -2.90
CA GLY A 89 1.10 -3.70 -4.31
C GLY A 89 0.52 -2.29 -4.55
N ASP A 90 -0.31 -1.79 -3.64
CA ASP A 90 -0.88 -0.44 -3.75
C ASP A 90 0.19 0.63 -3.53
N ASP A 91 1.05 0.47 -2.51
CA ASP A 91 2.17 1.39 -2.27
C ASP A 91 3.11 1.49 -3.48
N ILE A 92 3.34 0.34 -4.16
CA ILE A 92 4.24 0.27 -5.33
C ILE A 92 3.62 0.93 -6.57
N ARG A 93 2.32 0.83 -6.71
CA ARG A 93 1.60 1.42 -7.84
C ARG A 93 1.24 2.89 -7.65
N GLU A 94 1.33 3.42 -6.45
CA GLU A 94 1.08 4.85 -6.19
C GLU A 94 2.00 5.72 -7.04
N GLY A 95 1.42 6.64 -7.79
CA GLY A 95 2.11 7.48 -8.78
C GLY A 95 2.47 6.77 -10.08
N MET A 96 2.11 5.50 -10.28
CA MET A 96 2.46 4.75 -11.48
C MET A 96 1.47 5.02 -12.63
N THR A 97 2.01 5.38 -13.79
CA THR A 97 1.34 5.27 -15.08
C THR A 97 1.84 4.02 -15.78
N GLY A 98 0.95 3.09 -16.05
CA GLY A 98 1.25 1.83 -16.71
C GLY A 98 0.33 1.56 -17.89
N VAL A 99 0.90 1.10 -19.00
CA VAL A 99 0.15 0.67 -20.17
C VAL A 99 0.60 -0.74 -20.54
N VAL A 100 -0.36 -1.65 -20.71
CA VAL A 100 -0.11 -2.99 -21.22
C VAL A 100 -1.01 -3.25 -22.43
N SER A 101 -0.40 -3.67 -23.52
CA SER A 101 -1.11 -4.07 -24.74
C SER A 101 -0.72 -5.50 -25.11
N VAL A 102 -1.72 -6.33 -25.34
CA VAL A 102 -1.51 -7.69 -25.81
C VAL A 102 -2.27 -7.93 -27.11
N ARG A 103 -1.64 -8.67 -28.03
CA ARG A 103 -2.29 -9.21 -29.23
C ARG A 103 -2.27 -10.72 -29.16
N VAL A 104 -3.41 -11.35 -29.29
CA VAL A 104 -3.57 -12.80 -29.22
C VAL A 104 -4.44 -13.27 -30.39
N LYS A 105 -4.17 -14.47 -30.90
CA LYS A 105 -4.93 -15.03 -32.04
C LYS A 105 -6.38 -15.24 -31.71
N GLU A 106 -6.66 -15.78 -30.51
CA GLU A 106 -8.01 -16.13 -30.06
C GLU A 106 -8.31 -15.42 -28.73
N PRO A 107 -8.70 -14.13 -28.75
CA PRO A 107 -8.99 -13.38 -27.54
C PRO A 107 -10.30 -13.87 -26.91
N GLN A 108 -10.25 -14.22 -25.64
CA GLN A 108 -11.41 -14.56 -24.84
C GLN A 108 -11.76 -13.37 -23.96
N PHE A 109 -12.89 -12.74 -24.22
CA PHE A 109 -13.36 -11.62 -23.41
C PHE A 109 -14.50 -12.06 -22.50
N GLU A 110 -14.54 -11.49 -21.30
CA GLU A 110 -15.73 -11.60 -20.44
C GLU A 110 -16.80 -10.62 -20.96
N GLY A 111 -17.90 -11.17 -21.45
CA GLY A 111 -19.05 -10.42 -21.96
C GLY A 111 -18.89 -9.85 -23.38
N GLN A 112 -20.02 -9.40 -23.92
CA GLN A 112 -20.11 -8.89 -25.28
C GLN A 112 -19.40 -7.52 -25.47
N THR A 113 -19.28 -6.75 -24.41
CA THR A 113 -18.66 -5.42 -24.42
C THR A 113 -17.13 -5.45 -24.49
N LYS A 114 -16.52 -6.63 -24.36
CA LYS A 114 -15.07 -6.87 -24.44
C LYS A 114 -14.25 -6.00 -23.45
N THR A 115 -14.83 -5.67 -22.31
CA THR A 115 -14.22 -4.80 -21.31
C THR A 115 -13.16 -5.48 -20.47
N LYS A 116 -13.14 -6.83 -20.46
CA LYS A 116 -12.19 -7.61 -19.65
C LYS A 116 -11.66 -8.81 -20.44
N LEU A 117 -10.33 -8.97 -20.45
CA LEU A 117 -9.67 -10.12 -21.08
C LEU A 117 -9.61 -11.31 -20.11
N GLY A 118 -10.08 -12.48 -20.57
CA GLY A 118 -10.13 -13.71 -19.78
C GLY A 118 -9.02 -14.73 -20.06
N ASN A 119 -8.22 -14.56 -21.12
CA ASN A 119 -7.13 -15.48 -21.49
C ASN A 119 -6.15 -15.71 -20.33
N THR A 120 -6.23 -16.83 -19.63
CA THR A 120 -5.44 -17.11 -18.42
C THR A 120 -3.93 -17.15 -18.67
N GLU A 121 -3.51 -17.62 -19.86
CA GLU A 121 -2.11 -17.66 -20.28
C GLU A 121 -1.47 -16.27 -20.39
N MET A 122 -2.24 -15.22 -20.64
CA MET A 122 -1.72 -13.86 -20.77
C MET A 122 -1.16 -13.32 -19.46
N LYS A 123 -1.76 -13.69 -18.33
CA LYS A 123 -1.22 -13.36 -17.01
C LYS A 123 0.23 -13.86 -16.87
N SER A 124 0.45 -15.13 -17.15
CA SER A 124 1.77 -15.75 -17.03
C SER A 124 2.77 -15.17 -18.02
N LYS A 125 2.37 -14.95 -19.28
CA LYS A 125 3.25 -14.40 -20.31
C LYS A 125 3.70 -12.98 -19.98
N VAL A 126 2.80 -12.10 -19.55
CA VAL A 126 3.13 -10.74 -19.10
C VAL A 126 4.05 -10.78 -17.87
N GLN A 127 3.79 -11.69 -16.93
CA GLN A 127 4.66 -11.85 -15.77
C GLN A 127 6.06 -12.30 -16.14
N VAL A 128 6.21 -13.24 -17.08
CA VAL A 128 7.53 -13.71 -17.55
C VAL A 128 8.30 -12.54 -18.14
N LEU A 129 7.72 -11.81 -19.09
CA LEU A 129 8.36 -10.65 -19.73
C LEU A 129 8.86 -9.64 -18.68
N ILE A 130 7.99 -9.22 -17.74
CA ILE A 130 8.36 -8.21 -16.76
C ILE A 130 9.39 -8.76 -15.76
N ASN A 131 9.25 -10.01 -15.31
CA ASN A 131 10.20 -10.63 -14.38
C ASN A 131 11.60 -10.83 -14.99
N GLU A 132 11.72 -10.93 -16.30
CA GLU A 132 12.99 -11.02 -17.00
C GLU A 132 13.61 -9.66 -17.29
N GLU A 133 12.84 -8.71 -17.81
CA GLU A 133 13.36 -7.43 -18.31
C GLU A 133 13.44 -6.34 -17.25
N PHE A 134 12.45 -6.24 -16.37
CA PHE A 134 12.42 -5.15 -15.39
C PHE A 134 13.55 -5.21 -14.35
N PRO A 135 13.96 -6.36 -13.81
CA PRO A 135 15.15 -6.45 -12.95
C PRO A 135 16.45 -6.06 -13.67
N LYS A 136 16.56 -6.35 -14.97
CA LYS A 136 17.71 -5.93 -15.78
C LYS A 136 17.73 -4.41 -15.92
N TRP A 137 16.58 -3.81 -16.19
CA TRP A 137 16.43 -2.36 -16.27
C TRP A 137 16.78 -1.68 -14.94
N LEU A 138 16.21 -2.15 -13.81
CA LEU A 138 16.49 -1.65 -12.46
C LEU A 138 17.97 -1.77 -12.08
N SER A 139 18.64 -2.81 -12.54
CA SER A 139 20.07 -3.01 -12.30
C SER A 139 20.93 -2.02 -13.07
N LYS A 140 20.53 -1.64 -14.29
CA LYS A 140 21.21 -0.64 -15.13
C LYS A 140 20.88 0.80 -14.71
N ASN A 141 19.68 1.05 -14.20
CA ASN A 141 19.15 2.36 -13.82
C ASN A 141 18.92 2.41 -12.30
N THR A 142 20.00 2.20 -11.55
CA THR A 142 19.93 2.05 -10.07
C THR A 142 19.44 3.32 -9.38
N LYS A 143 19.73 4.50 -9.92
CA LYS A 143 19.30 5.80 -9.37
C LYS A 143 17.77 5.92 -9.45
N GLU A 144 17.22 5.64 -10.61
CA GLU A 144 15.80 5.65 -10.89
C GLU A 144 15.06 4.58 -10.05
N GLY A 145 15.62 3.36 -10.00
CA GLY A 145 15.09 2.30 -9.16
C GLY A 145 15.03 2.65 -7.67
N ARG A 146 16.04 3.37 -7.15
CA ARG A 146 16.01 3.89 -5.78
C ARG A 146 14.92 4.95 -5.59
N ALA A 147 14.80 5.90 -6.51
CA ALA A 147 13.76 6.93 -6.45
C ALA A 147 12.36 6.30 -6.41
N ILE A 148 12.10 5.28 -7.23
CA ILE A 148 10.85 4.52 -7.22
C ILE A 148 10.62 3.87 -5.85
N VAL A 149 11.62 3.16 -5.28
CA VAL A 149 11.47 2.51 -3.97
C VAL A 149 11.26 3.54 -2.85
N GLU A 150 11.94 4.68 -2.89
CA GLU A 150 11.74 5.77 -1.92
C GLU A 150 10.32 6.32 -1.98
N ARG A 151 9.78 6.54 -3.18
CA ARG A 151 8.39 6.94 -3.38
C ARG A 151 7.41 5.90 -2.79
N CYS A 152 7.62 4.61 -3.08
CA CYS A 152 6.83 3.52 -2.51
C CYS A 152 6.91 3.48 -0.97
N ALA A 153 8.07 3.76 -0.39
CA ALA A 153 8.24 3.81 1.06
C ALA A 153 7.48 4.98 1.71
N VAL A 154 7.39 6.13 1.03
CA VAL A 154 6.55 7.26 1.47
C VAL A 154 5.08 6.86 1.49
N ALA A 155 4.58 6.24 0.43
CA ALA A 155 3.21 5.71 0.35
C ALA A 155 2.91 4.70 1.47
N ALA A 156 3.82 3.75 1.70
CA ALA A 156 3.69 2.75 2.76
C ALA A 156 3.63 3.39 4.15
N LYS A 157 4.49 4.39 4.43
CA LYS A 157 4.47 5.14 5.70
C LYS A 157 3.15 5.88 5.89
N ALA A 158 2.65 6.54 4.85
CA ALA A 158 1.35 7.24 4.89
C ALA A 158 0.20 6.26 5.19
N ARG A 159 0.16 5.11 4.51
CA ARG A 159 -0.81 4.03 4.74
C ARG A 159 -0.74 3.50 6.18
N MET A 160 0.47 3.24 6.70
CA MET A 160 0.66 2.74 8.07
C MET A 160 0.20 3.77 9.11
N SER A 161 0.51 5.05 8.90
CA SER A 161 0.07 6.15 9.78
C SER A 161 -1.45 6.31 9.75
N ALA A 162 -2.08 6.24 8.59
CA ALA A 162 -3.53 6.28 8.44
C ALA A 162 -4.22 5.08 9.14
N LYS A 163 -3.64 3.87 9.01
CA LYS A 163 -4.13 2.68 9.70
C LYS A 163 -4.06 2.86 11.21
N LYS A 164 -2.92 3.31 11.75
CA LYS A 164 -2.73 3.56 13.19
C LYS A 164 -3.74 4.61 13.71
N ALA A 165 -3.96 5.69 12.98
CA ALA A 165 -4.93 6.71 13.34
C ALA A 165 -6.38 6.15 13.38
N ARG A 166 -6.77 5.34 12.39
CA ARG A 166 -8.09 4.68 12.36
C ARG A 166 -8.26 3.71 13.53
N GLU A 167 -7.24 2.93 13.88
CA GLU A 167 -7.28 2.00 15.02
C GLU A 167 -7.46 2.76 16.35
N LEU A 168 -6.73 3.86 16.54
CA LEU A 168 -6.89 4.71 17.72
C LEU A 168 -8.31 5.31 17.83
N THR A 169 -8.86 5.78 16.71
CA THR A 169 -10.24 6.30 16.68
C THR A 169 -11.26 5.20 16.99
N LYS A 170 -11.06 3.99 16.44
CA LYS A 170 -11.93 2.84 16.69
C LYS A 170 -11.90 2.40 18.16
N ARG A 171 -10.72 2.42 18.80
CA ARG A 171 -10.58 2.13 20.24
C ARG A 171 -11.34 3.16 21.08
N LYS A 172 -11.20 4.45 20.80
CA LYS A 172 -11.95 5.50 21.49
C LYS A 172 -13.46 5.26 21.39
N SER A 173 -13.97 4.99 20.19
CA SER A 173 -15.39 4.72 19.95
C SER A 173 -15.90 3.47 20.69
N ILE A 174 -15.12 2.39 20.75
CA ILE A 174 -15.48 1.17 21.48
C ILE A 174 -15.53 1.45 22.99
N LEU A 175 -14.58 2.21 23.52
CA LEU A 175 -14.54 2.58 24.93
C LEU A 175 -15.73 3.47 25.33
N GLU A 176 -16.17 4.34 24.43
CA GLU A 176 -17.36 5.18 24.63
C GLU A 176 -18.66 4.37 24.56
N THR A 177 -18.75 3.35 23.69
CA THR A 177 -19.96 2.55 23.45
C THR A 177 -20.12 1.37 24.42
N SER A 178 -19.03 0.83 24.95
CA SER A 178 -19.04 -0.38 25.79
C SER A 178 -19.27 -0.12 27.30
N GLY A 179 -19.69 1.09 27.67
CA GLY A 179 -20.00 1.42 29.08
C GLY A 179 -18.76 1.52 29.99
N LEU A 180 -17.57 1.43 29.47
CA LEU A 180 -16.36 1.88 30.16
C LEU A 180 -16.47 3.39 30.34
N PRO A 181 -16.24 3.91 31.55
CA PRO A 181 -16.47 5.32 31.82
C PRO A 181 -15.66 6.16 30.84
N GLY A 182 -16.30 7.15 30.18
CA GLY A 182 -15.65 8.13 29.29
C GLY A 182 -14.54 8.95 29.96
N LYS A 183 -14.13 8.52 31.13
CA LYS A 183 -13.07 9.03 31.99
C LYS A 183 -11.73 8.29 31.82
N LEU A 184 -11.70 7.11 31.18
CA LEU A 184 -10.45 6.40 30.92
C LEU A 184 -9.57 7.20 29.97
N ALA A 185 -8.38 7.57 30.44
CA ALA A 185 -7.33 8.09 29.59
C ALA A 185 -6.44 6.90 29.15
N ASP A 186 -6.71 6.35 27.99
CA ASP A 186 -6.02 5.17 27.46
C ASP A 186 -4.57 5.48 27.04
N CYS A 187 -3.71 4.46 26.99
CA CYS A 187 -2.36 4.52 26.43
C CYS A 187 -2.36 4.19 24.93
N SER A 188 -1.30 4.52 24.23
CA SER A 188 -1.19 4.27 22.79
C SER A 188 -0.63 2.90 22.44
N SER A 189 0.07 2.22 23.36
CA SER A 189 0.54 0.85 23.18
C SER A 189 -0.61 -0.14 23.18
N THR A 190 -0.48 -1.19 22.36
CA THR A 190 -1.39 -2.33 22.31
C THR A 190 -0.77 -3.59 22.94
N ASP A 191 0.48 -3.49 23.38
CA ASP A 191 1.19 -4.60 24.00
C ASP A 191 0.82 -4.66 25.48
N PRO A 192 0.14 -5.73 25.94
CA PRO A 192 -0.24 -5.89 27.34
C PRO A 192 0.96 -6.10 28.26
N THR A 193 2.13 -6.47 27.73
CA THR A 193 3.34 -6.71 28.54
C THR A 193 4.05 -5.43 28.95
N GLU A 194 3.83 -4.32 28.23
CA GLU A 194 4.40 -3.01 28.54
C GLU A 194 3.36 -1.97 29.01
N SER A 195 2.06 -2.31 28.94
CA SER A 195 0.99 -1.39 29.30
C SER A 195 0.63 -1.46 30.77
N GLU A 196 0.49 -0.31 31.42
CA GLU A 196 0.13 -0.17 32.82
C GLU A 196 -1.21 0.57 32.96
N LEU A 197 -2.07 0.11 33.88
CA LEU A 197 -3.31 0.78 34.25
C LEU A 197 -3.22 1.34 35.66
N PHE A 198 -3.28 2.67 35.78
CA PHE A 198 -3.38 3.37 37.06
C PHE A 198 -4.84 3.69 37.39
N ILE A 199 -5.32 3.14 38.49
CA ILE A 199 -6.64 3.42 39.03
C ILE A 199 -6.49 4.51 40.10
N VAL A 200 -7.17 5.63 39.92
CA VAL A 200 -7.08 6.81 40.82
C VAL A 200 -8.43 7.16 41.42
N GLU A 201 -8.43 7.70 42.65
CA GLU A 201 -9.64 8.13 43.32
C GLU A 201 -10.12 9.49 42.80
N GLY A 202 -11.17 9.44 41.97
CA GLY A 202 -11.87 10.63 41.50
C GLY A 202 -11.14 11.46 40.46
N ASP A 203 -11.87 12.51 39.99
CA ASP A 203 -11.38 13.35 38.90
C ASP A 203 -10.24 14.29 39.33
N SER A 204 -10.19 14.64 40.61
CA SER A 204 -9.13 15.52 41.16
C SER A 204 -7.76 14.89 41.10
N ALA A 205 -7.64 13.57 41.36
CA ALA A 205 -6.37 12.84 41.24
C ALA A 205 -6.05 12.52 39.78
N ALA A 206 -7.08 12.33 38.94
CA ALA A 206 -6.89 11.99 37.53
C ALA A 206 -6.25 13.11 36.70
N GLY A 207 -6.51 14.38 37.02
CA GLY A 207 -5.95 15.55 36.32
C GLY A 207 -4.41 15.52 36.33
N PRO A 208 -3.77 15.63 37.48
CA PRO A 208 -2.31 15.53 37.61
C PRO A 208 -1.73 14.24 37.08
N ALA A 209 -2.37 13.09 37.33
CA ALA A 209 -1.91 11.79 36.85
C ALA A 209 -1.89 11.72 35.32
N LYS A 210 -2.91 12.26 34.64
CA LYS A 210 -2.95 12.34 33.17
C LYS A 210 -1.84 13.22 32.58
N GLN A 211 -1.45 14.28 33.29
CA GLN A 211 -0.37 15.17 32.85
C GLN A 211 1.03 14.57 33.06
N ALA A 212 1.21 13.80 34.12
CA ALA A 212 2.52 13.24 34.50
C ALA A 212 2.82 11.89 33.85
N ARG A 213 1.82 11.17 33.31
CA ARG A 213 1.98 9.81 32.77
C ARG A 213 2.80 9.75 31.49
N ASP A 214 3.44 8.65 31.23
CA ASP A 214 3.86 8.28 29.87
C ASP A 214 2.62 7.78 29.08
N SER A 215 2.08 8.63 28.24
CA SER A 215 0.88 8.31 27.42
C SER A 215 1.11 7.16 26.43
N ARG A 216 2.34 6.75 26.23
CA ARG A 216 2.66 5.61 25.36
C ARG A 216 2.22 4.29 25.99
N VAL A 217 2.49 4.08 27.27
CA VAL A 217 2.30 2.79 27.96
C VAL A 217 1.39 2.89 29.19
N GLN A 218 1.08 4.10 29.70
CA GLN A 218 0.32 4.27 30.94
C GLN A 218 -1.09 4.80 30.66
N ALA A 219 -2.10 4.06 31.14
CA ALA A 219 -3.51 4.44 31.13
C ALA A 219 -3.97 4.87 32.53
N ILE A 220 -4.85 5.89 32.62
CA ILE A 220 -5.41 6.39 33.89
C ILE A 220 -6.92 6.19 33.88
N LEU A 221 -7.45 5.48 34.89
CA LEU A 221 -8.86 5.27 35.11
C LEU A 221 -9.28 5.89 36.46
N PRO A 222 -9.97 7.05 36.48
CA PRO A 222 -10.58 7.53 37.70
C PRO A 222 -11.84 6.72 38.04
N ILE A 223 -11.93 6.23 39.26
CA ILE A 223 -13.14 5.60 39.80
C ILE A 223 -13.82 6.57 40.77
N ARG A 224 -15.15 6.55 40.70
CA ARG A 224 -15.98 7.42 41.55
C ARG A 224 -16.21 6.74 42.89
N GLY A 225 -15.84 7.42 43.98
CA GLY A 225 -16.02 6.93 45.34
C GLY A 225 -14.67 6.60 46.02
N LYS A 226 -14.76 6.41 47.32
CA LYS A 226 -13.60 6.06 48.15
C LYS A 226 -13.20 4.61 47.92
N ILE A 227 -11.94 4.37 47.56
CA ILE A 227 -11.40 3.01 47.44
C ILE A 227 -11.29 2.37 48.80
N ILE A 228 -12.05 1.31 49.04
CA ILE A 228 -12.05 0.59 50.27
C ILE A 228 -10.91 -0.43 50.22
N ASN A 229 -10.02 -0.41 51.22
CA ASN A 229 -9.01 -1.43 51.37
C ASN A 229 -9.63 -2.70 51.96
N VAL A 230 -9.93 -3.66 51.10
CA VAL A 230 -10.61 -4.94 51.48
C VAL A 230 -9.85 -5.79 52.50
N GLN A 231 -8.54 -5.56 52.67
CA GLN A 231 -7.77 -6.26 53.71
C GLN A 231 -7.98 -5.69 55.12
N LYS A 232 -8.60 -4.51 55.26
CA LYS A 232 -8.87 -3.82 56.51
C LYS A 232 -10.35 -3.84 56.88
N VAL A 233 -11.21 -4.39 56.05
CA VAL A 233 -12.64 -4.55 56.32
C VAL A 233 -12.83 -5.95 56.90
N THR A 234 -12.72 -6.06 58.21
CA THR A 234 -13.19 -7.18 59.02
C THR A 234 -14.61 -6.84 59.55
#